data_fa2b00067a7268075fa0222104ce70b9
#
_entry.id   fa2b00067a7268075fa0222104ce70b9
#
_cell.length_a   1.000
_cell.length_b   1.000
_cell.length_c   1.000
_cell.angle_alpha   90.00
_cell.angle_beta   90.00
_cell.angle_gamma   90.00
#
_symmetry.space_group_name_H-M   'P 1'
#
loop_
_entity.id
_entity.type
_entity.pdbx_description
1 polymer ?
#
loop_
_entity_poly.entity_id
_entity_poly.type
_entity_poly.pdbx_seq_one_letter_code
_entity_poly.pdbx_strand_id
1 'polypeptide(L)'
;MKKLLSIFLIAFSLITFAQTNLADVQLKDLNNQPVTLSQYKGKPVYVKMWASWCPICLAGLAEIDDLSAEKNRGFEVITIVSPGHKGEKSPADFIEWYKGLEYKNIKVLLDENGDIIDRVHVRGYPFNLFLDSDLNVKKTVPGHLGAEQIRVFAEK
;
A
#
# COMPACT_ATOMS: atom_id res chain seq x y z
N MET A 1 41.75 39.64 35.66
CA MET A 1 41.30 39.41 34.26
C MET A 1 40.55 38.11 34.24
N LYS A 2 39.21 38.17 34.32
CA LYS A 2 38.31 36.98 34.32
C LYS A 2 37.93 36.72 32.86
N LYS A 3 38.38 35.61 32.27
CA LYS A 3 37.96 35.16 30.94
C LYS A 3 36.63 34.45 31.08
N LEU A 4 35.54 35.05 30.60
CA LEU A 4 34.24 34.47 30.43
C LEU A 4 34.28 33.56 29.19
N LEU A 5 34.24 32.25 29.42
CA LEU A 5 34.13 31.23 28.37
C LEU A 5 32.65 31.06 28.05
N SER A 6 32.16 31.69 26.98
CA SER A 6 30.79 31.50 26.48
C SER A 6 30.71 30.14 25.78
N ILE A 7 30.05 29.19 26.43
CA ILE A 7 29.67 27.90 25.83
C ILE A 7 28.46 28.14 24.95
N PHE A 8 28.66 28.13 23.63
CA PHE A 8 27.58 28.21 22.64
C PHE A 8 26.99 26.82 22.48
N LEU A 9 25.86 26.55 23.13
CA LEU A 9 25.10 25.33 22.97
C LEU A 9 24.41 25.37 21.59
N ILE A 10 24.94 24.68 20.60
CA ILE A 10 24.28 24.49 19.31
C ILE A 10 23.19 23.42 19.52
N ALA A 11 21.96 23.84 19.66
CA ALA A 11 20.81 22.95 19.64
C ALA A 11 20.63 22.37 18.22
N PHE A 12 21.08 21.14 18.03
CA PHE A 12 20.85 20.40 16.79
C PHE A 12 19.39 19.95 16.77
N SER A 13 18.52 20.74 16.14
CA SER A 13 17.14 20.37 15.93
C SER A 13 17.10 19.17 14.95
N LEU A 14 16.85 17.98 15.47
CA LEU A 14 16.55 16.81 14.66
C LEU A 14 15.21 17.05 13.96
N ILE A 15 15.24 17.40 12.69
CA ILE A 15 14.05 17.44 11.84
C ILE A 15 13.65 15.98 11.59
N THR A 16 12.72 15.47 12.37
CA THR A 16 12.08 14.18 12.13
C THR A 16 11.09 14.38 10.99
N PHE A 17 11.40 13.89 9.80
CA PHE A 17 10.40 13.78 8.74
C PHE A 17 9.34 12.79 9.21
N ALA A 18 8.11 13.27 9.39
CA ALA A 18 6.99 12.39 9.72
C ALA A 18 6.76 11.41 8.57
N GLN A 19 7.03 10.13 8.81
CA GLN A 19 6.80 9.08 7.84
C GLN A 19 5.29 8.80 7.75
N THR A 20 4.76 8.69 6.54
CA THR A 20 3.33 8.40 6.34
C THR A 20 3.01 7.01 6.90
N ASN A 21 2.14 6.94 7.91
CA ASN A 21 1.64 5.70 8.48
C ASN A 21 0.23 5.41 7.96
N LEU A 22 -0.07 4.16 7.62
CA LEU A 22 -1.36 3.75 7.07
C LEU A 22 -2.16 2.83 8.01
N ALA A 23 -1.72 2.61 9.25
CA ALA A 23 -2.33 1.64 10.15
C ALA A 23 -3.80 1.92 10.49
N ASP A 24 -4.19 3.19 10.53
CA ASP A 24 -5.54 3.66 10.87
C ASP A 24 -6.50 3.73 9.68
N VAL A 25 -6.02 3.48 8.45
CA VAL A 25 -6.85 3.56 7.25
C VAL A 25 -7.97 2.54 7.31
N GLN A 26 -9.19 3.04 7.13
CA GLN A 26 -10.41 2.23 7.09
C GLN A 26 -10.71 1.81 5.66
N LEU A 27 -10.77 0.51 5.44
CA LEU A 27 -11.05 -0.12 4.15
C LEU A 27 -12.27 -1.04 4.29
N LYS A 28 -12.69 -1.63 3.20
CA LYS A 28 -13.65 -2.73 3.19
C LYS A 28 -13.13 -3.92 2.41
N ASP A 29 -13.59 -5.09 2.75
CA ASP A 29 -13.37 -6.28 1.92
C ASP A 29 -14.46 -6.40 0.82
N LEU A 30 -14.34 -7.43 -0.02
CA LEU A 30 -15.32 -7.71 -1.08
C LEU A 30 -16.70 -8.15 -0.57
N ASN A 31 -16.85 -8.45 0.73
CA ASN A 31 -18.10 -8.73 1.41
C ASN A 31 -18.66 -7.49 2.12
N ASN A 32 -18.09 -6.32 1.83
CA ASN A 32 -18.46 -5.03 2.43
C ASN A 32 -18.23 -4.97 3.96
N GLN A 33 -17.32 -5.83 4.48
CA GLN A 33 -16.97 -5.81 5.89
C GLN A 33 -15.83 -4.81 6.13
N PRO A 34 -15.87 -4.05 7.24
CA PRO A 34 -14.83 -3.10 7.58
C PRO A 34 -13.51 -3.81 7.90
N VAL A 35 -12.41 -3.28 7.36
CA VAL A 35 -11.05 -3.77 7.55
C VAL A 35 -10.14 -2.59 7.80
N THR A 36 -9.29 -2.65 8.82
CA THR A 36 -8.19 -1.70 9.01
C THR A 36 -6.86 -2.32 8.62
N LEU A 37 -5.96 -1.52 8.08
CA LEU A 37 -4.61 -2.01 7.78
C LEU A 37 -3.85 -2.46 9.03
N SER A 38 -4.21 -1.96 10.21
CA SER A 38 -3.59 -2.36 11.49
C SER A 38 -3.55 -3.87 11.74
N GLN A 39 -4.48 -4.64 11.16
CA GLN A 39 -4.49 -6.11 11.28
C GLN A 39 -3.29 -6.80 10.60
N TYR A 40 -2.57 -6.08 9.72
CA TYR A 40 -1.38 -6.59 9.02
C TYR A 40 -0.07 -6.21 9.70
N LYS A 41 -0.09 -5.56 10.87
CA LYS A 41 1.12 -5.26 11.64
C LYS A 41 1.91 -6.53 11.97
N GLY A 42 3.22 -6.38 12.10
CA GLY A 42 4.13 -7.45 12.49
C GLY A 42 4.96 -8.03 11.36
N LYS A 43 4.61 -7.75 10.11
CA LYS A 43 5.38 -8.10 8.92
C LYS A 43 5.41 -6.94 7.93
N PRO A 44 6.44 -6.83 7.08
CA PRO A 44 6.37 -5.93 5.93
C PRO A 44 5.15 -6.22 5.06
N VAL A 45 4.60 -5.19 4.44
CA VAL A 45 3.42 -5.33 3.57
C VAL A 45 3.71 -4.74 2.21
N TYR A 46 3.51 -5.52 1.17
CA TYR A 46 3.42 -5.03 -0.19
C TYR A 46 1.95 -4.75 -0.55
N VAL A 47 1.70 -3.55 -1.06
CA VAL A 47 0.38 -3.12 -1.54
C VAL A 47 0.47 -2.78 -3.01
N LYS A 48 -0.35 -3.46 -3.83
CA LYS A 48 -0.59 -3.07 -5.22
C LYS A 48 -1.88 -2.27 -5.30
N MET A 49 -1.78 -1.00 -5.71
CA MET A 49 -2.95 -0.21 -6.06
C MET A 49 -3.22 -0.31 -7.56
N TRP A 50 -4.47 -0.56 -7.93
CA TRP A 50 -4.87 -0.82 -9.30
C TRP A 50 -6.32 -0.41 -9.56
N ALA A 51 -6.74 -0.48 -10.83
CA ALA A 51 -8.10 -0.18 -11.25
C ALA A 51 -8.59 -1.19 -12.29
N SER A 52 -9.91 -1.43 -12.33
CA SER A 52 -10.54 -2.37 -13.27
C SER A 52 -10.42 -1.95 -14.73
N TRP A 53 -10.25 -0.68 -14.99
CA TRP A 53 -10.08 -0.11 -16.33
C TRP A 53 -8.62 -0.07 -16.80
N CYS A 54 -7.65 -0.50 -15.99
CA CYS A 54 -6.22 -0.39 -16.25
C CYS A 54 -5.67 -1.69 -16.87
N PRO A 55 -5.42 -1.76 -18.20
CA PRO A 55 -5.02 -3.01 -18.87
C PRO A 55 -3.72 -3.61 -18.32
N ILE A 56 -2.70 -2.78 -18.07
CA ILE A 56 -1.42 -3.24 -17.54
C ILE A 56 -1.56 -3.74 -16.08
N CYS A 57 -2.53 -3.20 -15.33
CA CYS A 57 -2.85 -3.70 -14.01
C CYS A 57 -3.42 -5.11 -14.08
N LEU A 58 -4.40 -5.30 -14.96
CA LEU A 58 -5.08 -6.59 -15.14
C LEU A 58 -4.12 -7.67 -15.64
N ALA A 59 -3.25 -7.34 -16.58
CA ALA A 59 -2.23 -8.27 -17.10
C ALA A 59 -1.30 -8.80 -16.01
N GLY A 60 -1.06 -8.04 -14.95
CA GLY A 60 -0.20 -8.44 -13.83
C GLY A 60 -0.90 -9.14 -12.68
N LEU A 61 -2.24 -9.32 -12.70
CA LEU A 61 -2.97 -9.92 -11.58
C LEU A 61 -2.68 -11.41 -11.39
N ALA A 62 -2.47 -12.17 -12.46
CA ALA A 62 -2.14 -13.58 -12.36
C ALA A 62 -0.84 -13.80 -11.55
N GLU A 63 0.19 -12.99 -11.81
CA GLU A 63 1.45 -13.05 -11.06
C GLU A 63 1.26 -12.64 -9.59
N ILE A 64 0.35 -11.72 -9.30
CA ILE A 64 0.00 -11.35 -7.91
C ILE A 64 -0.79 -12.48 -7.23
N ASP A 65 -1.65 -13.20 -7.97
CA ASP A 65 -2.36 -14.38 -7.43
C ASP A 65 -1.38 -15.47 -7.03
N ASP A 66 -0.42 -15.80 -7.91
CA ASP A 66 0.64 -16.78 -7.65
C ASP A 66 1.50 -16.34 -6.44
N LEU A 67 1.94 -15.09 -6.41
CA LEU A 67 2.71 -14.55 -5.28
C LEU A 67 1.91 -14.60 -3.98
N SER A 68 0.60 -14.35 -4.04
CA SER A 68 -0.30 -14.40 -2.87
C SER A 68 -0.50 -15.80 -2.34
N ALA A 69 -0.43 -16.82 -3.20
CA ALA A 69 -0.55 -18.24 -2.83
C ALA A 69 0.65 -18.77 -2.02
N GLU A 70 1.80 -18.12 -2.10
CA GLU A 70 3.02 -18.58 -1.42
C GLU A 70 2.91 -18.43 0.11
N LYS A 71 3.15 -19.54 0.83
CA LYS A 71 2.96 -19.59 2.29
C LYS A 71 4.14 -19.04 3.11
N ASN A 72 5.36 -19.11 2.57
CA ASN A 72 6.60 -18.84 3.32
C ASN A 72 7.28 -17.52 2.93
N ARG A 73 6.56 -16.59 2.30
CA ARG A 73 7.10 -15.26 2.03
C ARG A 73 7.22 -14.45 3.33
N GLY A 74 8.27 -13.68 3.47
CA GLY A 74 8.56 -12.86 4.64
C GLY A 74 7.70 -11.60 4.77
N PHE A 75 6.73 -11.36 3.86
CA PHE A 75 5.89 -10.17 3.80
C PHE A 75 4.45 -10.51 3.41
N GLU A 76 3.51 -9.63 3.73
CA GLU A 76 2.12 -9.74 3.28
C GLU A 76 1.93 -9.14 1.89
N VAL A 77 1.00 -9.70 1.12
CA VAL A 77 0.58 -9.18 -0.20
C VAL A 77 -0.89 -8.82 -0.12
N ILE A 78 -1.20 -7.56 -0.36
CA ILE A 78 -2.57 -7.06 -0.48
C ILE A 78 -2.71 -6.21 -1.73
N THR A 79 -3.91 -6.15 -2.28
CA THR A 79 -4.23 -5.22 -3.36
C THR A 79 -5.34 -4.29 -2.92
N ILE A 80 -5.28 -3.05 -3.38
CA ILE A 80 -6.26 -2.02 -3.04
C ILE A 80 -6.78 -1.38 -4.31
N VAL A 81 -8.09 -1.26 -4.37
CA VAL A 81 -8.81 -0.50 -5.38
C VAL A 81 -9.56 0.63 -4.68
N SER A 82 -9.72 1.77 -5.32
CA SER A 82 -10.43 2.92 -4.76
C SER A 82 -11.69 3.20 -5.57
N PRO A 83 -12.80 2.51 -5.26
CA PRO A 83 -14.07 2.68 -5.98
C PRO A 83 -14.57 4.12 -5.92
N GLY A 84 -15.10 4.61 -7.04
CA GLY A 84 -15.57 5.99 -7.18
C GLY A 84 -14.47 7.03 -7.36
N HIS A 85 -13.20 6.64 -7.29
CA HIS A 85 -12.06 7.53 -7.48
C HIS A 85 -11.32 7.22 -8.78
N LYS A 86 -10.72 8.22 -9.41
CA LYS A 86 -9.87 8.09 -10.62
C LYS A 86 -10.50 7.25 -11.75
N GLY A 87 -11.82 7.35 -11.94
CA GLY A 87 -12.54 6.62 -12.98
C GLY A 87 -12.86 5.17 -12.66
N GLU A 88 -12.63 4.71 -11.44
CA GLU A 88 -13.05 3.38 -11.03
C GLU A 88 -14.57 3.31 -10.80
N LYS A 89 -15.14 2.12 -10.97
CA LYS A 89 -16.53 1.82 -10.74
C LYS A 89 -16.98 2.18 -9.32
N SER A 90 -18.30 2.26 -9.11
CA SER A 90 -18.87 2.27 -7.75
C SER A 90 -18.45 1.01 -6.97
N PRO A 91 -18.49 1.01 -5.63
CA PRO A 91 -18.16 -0.17 -4.84
C PRO A 91 -18.95 -1.42 -5.25
N ALA A 92 -20.26 -1.29 -5.43
CA ALA A 92 -21.14 -2.41 -5.80
C ALA A 92 -20.81 -2.95 -7.20
N ASP A 93 -20.63 -2.06 -8.18
CA ASP A 93 -20.30 -2.44 -9.56
C ASP A 93 -18.91 -3.06 -9.66
N PHE A 94 -17.94 -2.58 -8.87
CA PHE A 94 -16.62 -3.18 -8.82
C PHE A 94 -16.66 -4.60 -8.25
N ILE A 95 -17.35 -4.81 -7.14
CA ILE A 95 -17.49 -6.14 -6.51
C ILE A 95 -18.13 -7.12 -7.48
N GLU A 96 -19.21 -6.72 -8.16
CA GLU A 96 -19.89 -7.57 -9.13
C GLU A 96 -18.99 -7.92 -10.31
N TRP A 97 -18.29 -6.93 -10.86
CA TRP A 97 -17.32 -7.12 -11.94
C TRP A 97 -16.18 -8.05 -11.52
N TYR A 98 -15.62 -7.87 -10.29
CA TYR A 98 -14.50 -8.67 -9.80
C TYR A 98 -14.85 -10.15 -9.60
N LYS A 99 -16.10 -10.48 -9.26
CA LYS A 99 -16.58 -11.86 -9.17
C LYS A 99 -16.41 -12.64 -10.48
N GLY A 100 -16.39 -11.96 -11.61
CA GLY A 100 -16.12 -12.57 -12.92
C GLY A 100 -14.65 -12.93 -13.16
N LEU A 101 -13.73 -12.50 -12.29
CA LEU A 101 -12.33 -12.89 -12.32
C LEU A 101 -12.11 -14.13 -11.46
N GLU A 102 -11.31 -15.09 -11.97
CA GLU A 102 -11.14 -16.40 -11.33
C GLU A 102 -9.95 -16.45 -10.35
N TYR A 103 -9.49 -15.31 -9.84
CA TYR A 103 -8.39 -15.25 -8.87
C TYR A 103 -8.85 -15.72 -7.49
N LYS A 104 -8.04 -16.56 -6.84
CA LYS A 104 -8.40 -17.23 -5.56
C LYS A 104 -7.58 -16.75 -4.38
N ASN A 105 -6.40 -16.21 -4.63
CA ASN A 105 -5.42 -15.91 -3.58
C ASN A 105 -5.22 -14.40 -3.38
N ILE A 106 -5.64 -13.59 -4.35
CA ILE A 106 -5.52 -12.13 -4.25
C ILE A 106 -6.45 -11.60 -3.16
N LYS A 107 -5.88 -10.93 -2.19
CA LYS A 107 -6.64 -10.16 -1.21
C LYS A 107 -6.93 -8.77 -1.80
N VAL A 108 -8.18 -8.47 -2.04
CA VAL A 108 -8.64 -7.17 -2.53
C VAL A 108 -9.32 -6.41 -1.41
N LEU A 109 -8.87 -5.19 -1.15
CA LEU A 109 -9.49 -4.25 -0.22
C LEU A 109 -9.93 -3.00 -0.98
N LEU A 110 -10.98 -2.36 -0.49
CA LEU A 110 -11.62 -1.21 -1.11
C LEU A 110 -11.36 0.05 -0.27
N ASP A 111 -10.66 1.02 -0.86
CA ASP A 111 -10.43 2.36 -0.33
C ASP A 111 -11.52 3.30 -0.87
N GLU A 112 -12.75 3.16 -0.31
CA GLU A 112 -13.91 3.90 -0.78
C GLU A 112 -13.82 5.41 -0.49
N ASN A 113 -13.05 5.79 0.53
CA ASN A 113 -12.86 7.20 0.88
C ASN A 113 -11.72 7.86 0.09
N GLY A 114 -10.86 7.08 -0.58
CA GLY A 114 -9.66 7.59 -1.24
C GLY A 114 -8.55 7.97 -0.27
N ASP A 115 -8.60 7.51 0.98
CA ASP A 115 -7.66 7.88 2.04
C ASP A 115 -6.20 7.55 1.66
N ILE A 116 -5.97 6.40 1.01
CA ILE A 116 -4.63 6.01 0.58
C ILE A 116 -4.18 6.85 -0.61
N ILE A 117 -5.09 7.09 -1.58
CA ILE A 117 -4.79 7.97 -2.73
C ILE A 117 -4.24 9.31 -2.25
N ASP A 118 -4.88 9.91 -1.26
CA ASP A 118 -4.54 11.24 -0.75
C ASP A 118 -3.27 11.20 0.10
N ARG A 119 -3.13 10.24 1.03
CA ARG A 119 -1.98 10.16 1.95
C ARG A 119 -0.65 9.88 1.24
N VAL A 120 -0.68 9.08 0.16
CA VAL A 120 0.55 8.72 -0.59
C VAL A 120 0.62 9.35 -1.98
N HIS A 121 -0.31 10.26 -2.28
CA HIS A 121 -0.36 11.04 -3.52
C HIS A 121 -0.33 10.18 -4.79
N VAL A 122 -1.19 9.16 -4.86
CA VAL A 122 -1.31 8.29 -6.04
C VAL A 122 -1.76 9.10 -7.25
N ARG A 123 -0.93 9.17 -8.28
CA ARG A 123 -1.24 9.91 -9.51
C ARG A 123 -1.82 9.05 -10.63
N GLY A 124 -1.57 7.74 -10.59
CA GLY A 124 -2.02 6.80 -11.62
C GLY A 124 -1.77 5.36 -11.20
N TYR A 125 -2.20 4.42 -12.03
CA TYR A 125 -2.12 2.99 -11.77
C TYR A 125 -1.31 2.27 -12.87
N PRO A 126 -0.64 1.13 -12.55
CA PRO A 126 -0.47 0.54 -11.21
C PRO A 126 0.44 1.40 -10.34
N PHE A 127 0.23 1.33 -9.01
CA PHE A 127 1.07 2.01 -8.05
C PHE A 127 1.37 1.07 -6.88
N ASN A 128 2.62 1.01 -6.45
CA ASN A 128 3.06 0.03 -5.47
C ASN A 128 3.56 0.72 -4.21
N LEU A 129 3.14 0.21 -3.05
CA LEU A 129 3.60 0.65 -1.74
C LEU A 129 4.32 -0.50 -1.05
N PHE A 130 5.43 -0.18 -0.40
CA PHE A 130 6.15 -1.08 0.49
C PHE A 130 6.11 -0.48 1.88
N LEU A 131 5.46 -1.19 2.80
CA LEU A 131 5.27 -0.76 4.18
C LEU A 131 6.16 -1.61 5.09
N ASP A 132 6.67 -0.99 6.16
CA ASP A 132 7.33 -1.74 7.22
C ASP A 132 6.31 -2.48 8.11
N SER A 133 6.80 -3.21 9.12
CA SER A 133 5.97 -3.97 10.06
C SER A 133 5.03 -3.10 10.93
N ASP A 134 5.29 -1.81 11.01
CA ASP A 134 4.44 -0.83 11.70
C ASP A 134 3.50 -0.09 10.74
N LEU A 135 3.52 -0.45 9.44
CA LEU A 135 2.72 0.11 8.36
C LEU A 135 3.11 1.54 7.98
N ASN A 136 4.34 1.93 8.23
CA ASN A 136 4.89 3.14 7.66
C ASN A 136 5.30 2.91 6.20
N VAL A 137 5.02 3.88 5.35
CA VAL A 137 5.40 3.83 3.93
C VAL A 137 6.93 3.98 3.81
N LYS A 138 7.60 2.91 3.46
CA LYS A 138 9.05 2.87 3.22
C LYS A 138 9.42 3.28 1.80
N LYS A 139 8.60 2.85 0.84
CA LYS A 139 8.86 3.07 -0.59
C LYS A 139 7.57 3.08 -1.38
N THR A 140 7.53 3.91 -2.39
CA THR A 140 6.49 3.90 -3.43
C THR A 140 7.13 3.74 -4.79
N VAL A 141 6.51 2.96 -5.67
CA VAL A 141 7.00 2.73 -7.03
C VAL A 141 5.81 2.79 -8.01
N PRO A 142 5.74 3.78 -8.89
CA PRO A 142 4.74 3.80 -9.94
C PRO A 142 5.05 2.76 -11.02
N GLY A 143 4.01 2.26 -11.69
CA GLY A 143 4.12 1.32 -12.80
C GLY A 143 4.08 -0.15 -12.38
N HIS A 144 4.19 -1.04 -13.37
CA HIS A 144 4.18 -2.47 -13.15
C HIS A 144 5.48 -2.96 -12.51
N LEU A 145 5.35 -3.85 -11.54
CA LEU A 145 6.46 -4.63 -10.96
C LEU A 145 6.15 -6.12 -11.08
N GLY A 146 7.14 -6.90 -11.53
CA GLY A 146 7.10 -8.35 -11.48
C GLY A 146 7.39 -8.90 -10.08
N ALA A 147 7.04 -10.18 -9.83
CA ALA A 147 7.15 -10.81 -8.51
C ALA A 147 8.56 -10.73 -7.93
N GLU A 148 9.60 -10.92 -8.74
CA GLU A 148 11.00 -10.83 -8.29
C GLU A 148 11.37 -9.42 -7.78
N GLN A 149 10.95 -8.38 -8.49
CA GLN A 149 11.17 -7.01 -8.07
C GLN A 149 10.41 -6.69 -6.76
N ILE A 150 9.18 -7.22 -6.63
CA ILE A 150 8.38 -7.08 -5.41
C ILE A 150 9.12 -7.69 -4.22
N ARG A 151 9.66 -8.92 -4.35
CA ARG A 151 10.44 -9.58 -3.29
C ARG A 151 11.63 -8.73 -2.86
N VAL A 152 12.44 -8.29 -3.82
CA VAL A 152 13.64 -7.48 -3.55
C VAL A 152 13.31 -6.21 -2.77
N PHE A 153 12.15 -5.59 -3.02
CA PHE A 153 11.75 -4.37 -2.32
C PHE A 153 11.04 -4.63 -0.99
N ALA A 154 10.32 -5.74 -0.86
CA ALA A 154 9.58 -6.07 0.35
C ALA A 154 10.46 -6.65 1.48
N GLU A 155 11.59 -7.29 1.12
CA GLU A 155 12.49 -7.94 2.08
C GLU A 155 13.61 -7.00 2.62
N LYS A 156 13.71 -5.78 2.10
CA LYS A 156 14.66 -4.74 2.54
C LYS A 156 14.02 -3.76 3.53
#